data_305c71d5dd50a6fba420e8135bf229b6
#
_entry.id   305c71d5dd50a6fba420e8135bf229b6
#
_cell.length_a   1.000
_cell.length_b   1.000
_cell.length_c   1.000
_cell.angle_alpha   90.00
_cell.angle_beta   90.00
_cell.angle_gamma   90.00
#
_symmetry.space_group_name_H-M   'P 1'
#
loop_
_entity.id
_entity.type
_entity.pdbx_description
1 polymer ?
#
loop_
_entity_poly.entity_id
_entity_poly.type
_entity_poly.pdbx_seq_one_letter_code
_entity_poly.pdbx_strand_id
1 'polypeptide(L)'
;MKKDIEKRSDIEQLVDHFYEKVKRDPTIGYIFNDIAKVDWQHHLPIMYAFWESIIFNKNSYSGNPMAIHAKLNRQTPLTAAHFKQWLHLFTTTVDELFQGRKAQLAKERAASIAAVIEAKVSNDNAVTQAGIVPDLKAKRKEHLPDPRGKSEGSE
;
A
#
# COMPACT_ATOMS: atom_id res chain seq x y z
N MET A 1 -7.91 -29.39 -9.57
CA MET A 1 -7.75 -28.11 -10.30
C MET A 1 -8.02 -26.93 -9.37
N LYS A 2 -7.17 -25.92 -9.44
CA LYS A 2 -7.39 -24.68 -8.72
C LYS A 2 -8.52 -23.90 -9.36
N LYS A 3 -9.34 -23.25 -8.54
CA LYS A 3 -10.40 -22.37 -9.02
C LYS A 3 -9.89 -20.94 -9.17
N ASP A 4 -10.68 -20.09 -9.83
CA ASP A 4 -10.40 -18.66 -9.89
C ASP A 4 -10.89 -17.94 -8.62
N ILE A 5 -10.50 -16.68 -8.47
CA ILE A 5 -11.00 -15.80 -7.42
C ILE A 5 -12.42 -15.38 -7.78
N GLU A 6 -13.40 -15.76 -6.95
CA GLU A 6 -14.81 -15.59 -7.26
C GLU A 6 -15.54 -14.66 -6.30
N LYS A 7 -15.10 -14.59 -5.04
CA LYS A 7 -15.81 -13.88 -3.97
C LYS A 7 -14.85 -13.30 -2.92
N ARG A 8 -15.40 -12.48 -2.03
CA ARG A 8 -14.67 -11.82 -0.95
C ARG A 8 -13.81 -12.78 -0.12
N SER A 9 -14.34 -13.95 0.23
CA SER A 9 -13.60 -14.93 1.02
C SER A 9 -12.36 -15.47 0.31
N ASP A 10 -12.34 -15.49 -1.00
CA ASP A 10 -11.15 -15.86 -1.78
C ASP A 10 -10.06 -14.80 -1.66
N ILE A 11 -10.46 -13.53 -1.65
CA ILE A 11 -9.54 -12.40 -1.44
C ILE A 11 -8.95 -12.45 -0.02
N GLU A 12 -9.77 -12.69 0.98
CA GLU A 12 -9.31 -12.84 2.36
C GLU A 12 -8.30 -13.98 2.49
N GLN A 13 -8.55 -15.11 1.87
CA GLN A 13 -7.63 -16.25 1.83
C GLN A 13 -6.29 -15.86 1.17
N LEU A 14 -6.33 -15.19 0.02
CA LEU A 14 -5.14 -14.74 -0.69
C LEU A 14 -4.31 -13.79 0.18
N VAL A 15 -4.94 -12.77 0.73
CA VAL A 15 -4.27 -11.74 1.54
C VAL A 15 -3.68 -12.34 2.81
N ASP A 16 -4.42 -13.20 3.51
CA ASP A 16 -3.96 -13.84 4.73
C ASP A 16 -2.73 -14.72 4.47
N HIS A 17 -2.76 -15.56 3.44
CA HIS A 17 -1.64 -16.41 3.06
C HIS A 17 -0.42 -15.58 2.63
N PHE A 18 -0.65 -14.51 1.89
CA PHE A 18 0.41 -13.61 1.46
C PHE A 18 1.12 -12.96 2.65
N TYR A 19 0.38 -12.39 3.59
CA TYR A 19 1.00 -11.71 4.73
C TYR A 19 1.62 -12.67 5.74
N GLU A 20 1.17 -13.91 5.84
CA GLU A 20 1.88 -14.93 6.60
C GLU A 20 3.29 -15.17 6.06
N LYS A 21 3.46 -15.16 4.74
CA LYS A 21 4.79 -15.23 4.11
C LYS A 21 5.60 -13.96 4.33
N VAL A 22 4.98 -12.80 4.19
CA VAL A 22 5.64 -11.49 4.38
C VAL A 22 6.21 -11.38 5.79
N LYS A 23 5.45 -11.72 6.82
CA LYS A 23 5.89 -11.66 8.22
C LYS A 23 7.16 -12.47 8.49
N ARG A 24 7.36 -13.56 7.78
CA ARG A 24 8.49 -14.48 7.94
C ARG A 24 9.61 -14.25 6.95
N ASP A 25 9.42 -13.35 6.00
CA ASP A 25 10.37 -13.13 4.92
C ASP A 25 11.60 -12.37 5.43
N PRO A 26 12.83 -12.88 5.17
CA PRO A 26 14.05 -12.25 5.67
C PRO A 26 14.39 -10.93 4.97
N THR A 27 13.82 -10.67 3.80
CA THR A 27 14.09 -9.45 3.02
C THR A 27 13.17 -8.30 3.38
N ILE A 28 11.87 -8.57 3.54
CA ILE A 28 10.86 -7.51 3.72
C ILE A 28 10.11 -7.59 5.05
N GLY A 29 10.18 -8.70 5.78
CA GLY A 29 9.42 -8.88 7.02
C GLY A 29 9.68 -7.79 8.06
N TYR A 30 10.93 -7.36 8.23
CA TYR A 30 11.30 -6.33 9.20
C TYR A 30 10.61 -4.98 8.93
N ILE A 31 10.32 -4.67 7.66
CA ILE A 31 9.64 -3.41 7.29
C ILE A 31 8.24 -3.37 7.91
N PHE A 32 7.52 -4.48 7.85
CA PHE A 32 6.18 -4.61 8.41
C PHE A 32 6.21 -4.77 9.94
N ASN A 33 7.11 -5.60 10.47
CA ASN A 33 7.15 -5.97 11.87
C ASN A 33 7.81 -4.90 12.75
N ASP A 34 8.96 -4.36 12.31
CA ASP A 34 9.83 -3.52 13.13
C ASP A 34 9.74 -2.04 12.80
N ILE A 35 9.62 -1.69 11.52
CA ILE A 35 9.57 -0.29 11.06
C ILE A 35 8.14 0.24 11.07
N ALA A 36 7.25 -0.35 10.31
CA ALA A 36 5.85 0.06 10.23
C ALA A 36 5.06 -0.37 11.47
N LYS A 37 5.49 -1.43 12.14
CA LYS A 37 4.83 -2.01 13.32
C LYS A 37 3.34 -2.22 13.07
N VAL A 38 3.03 -2.94 12.00
CA VAL A 38 1.67 -3.12 11.50
C VAL A 38 0.79 -3.79 12.55
N ASP A 39 -0.33 -3.16 12.87
CA ASP A 39 -1.42 -3.79 13.59
C ASP A 39 -2.24 -4.65 12.60
N TRP A 40 -1.97 -5.95 12.60
CA TRP A 40 -2.56 -6.87 11.64
C TRP A 40 -4.07 -6.99 11.75
N GLN A 41 -4.63 -6.87 12.94
CA GLN A 41 -6.08 -6.86 13.12
C GLN A 41 -6.75 -5.70 12.37
N HIS A 42 -6.10 -4.55 12.35
CA HIS A 42 -6.58 -3.36 11.67
C HIS A 42 -6.20 -3.35 10.19
N HIS A 43 -4.99 -3.79 9.85
CA HIS A 43 -4.44 -3.70 8.51
C HIS A 43 -5.05 -4.71 7.53
N LEU A 44 -5.27 -5.96 7.96
CA LEU A 44 -5.79 -7.00 7.06
C LEU A 44 -7.15 -6.65 6.45
N PRO A 45 -8.16 -6.17 7.21
CA PRO A 45 -9.42 -5.74 6.61
C PRO A 45 -9.27 -4.63 5.56
N ILE A 46 -8.33 -3.72 5.75
CA ILE A 46 -8.02 -2.66 4.78
C ILE A 46 -7.47 -3.28 3.49
N MET A 47 -6.61 -4.27 3.60
CA MET A 47 -6.06 -4.98 2.44
C MET A 47 -7.08 -5.84 1.72
N TYR A 48 -8.01 -6.45 2.45
CA TYR A 48 -9.14 -7.14 1.82
C TYR A 48 -9.96 -6.18 0.96
N ALA A 49 -10.31 -5.03 1.51
CA ALA A 49 -11.05 -3.99 0.80
C ALA A 49 -10.27 -3.46 -0.42
N PHE A 50 -8.97 -3.26 -0.28
CA PHE A 50 -8.10 -2.81 -1.36
C PHE A 50 -8.12 -3.79 -2.55
N TRP A 51 -7.86 -5.06 -2.31
CA TRP A 51 -7.83 -6.06 -3.37
C TRP A 51 -9.22 -6.36 -3.94
N GLU A 52 -10.26 -6.33 -3.12
CA GLU A 52 -11.64 -6.43 -3.60
C GLU A 52 -11.98 -5.30 -4.56
N SER A 53 -11.58 -4.08 -4.25
CA SER A 53 -11.78 -2.92 -5.12
C SER A 53 -11.11 -3.09 -6.48
N ILE A 54 -9.92 -3.65 -6.50
CA ILE A 54 -9.15 -3.85 -7.73
C ILE A 54 -9.68 -5.02 -8.56
N ILE A 55 -9.89 -6.18 -7.92
CA ILE A 55 -10.21 -7.42 -8.64
C ILE A 55 -11.68 -7.43 -9.07
N PHE A 56 -12.59 -6.91 -8.24
CA PHE A 56 -14.02 -6.87 -8.52
C PHE A 56 -14.55 -5.51 -8.96
N ASN A 57 -13.66 -4.52 -9.10
CA ASN A 57 -14.04 -3.16 -9.51
C ASN A 57 -15.11 -2.55 -8.58
N LYS A 58 -14.88 -2.61 -7.28
CA LYS A 58 -15.77 -2.05 -6.24
C LYS A 58 -15.13 -0.85 -5.55
N ASN A 59 -15.95 -0.02 -4.88
CA ASN A 59 -15.51 1.13 -4.11
C ASN A 59 -15.32 0.78 -2.61
N SER A 60 -14.70 -0.36 -2.33
CA SER A 60 -14.51 -0.83 -0.94
C SER A 60 -13.35 -0.18 -0.22
N TYR A 61 -12.40 0.44 -0.94
CA TYR A 61 -11.19 1.02 -0.41
C TYR A 61 -11.14 2.53 -0.68
N SER A 62 -10.77 3.31 0.33
CA SER A 62 -10.68 4.77 0.26
C SER A 62 -9.34 5.35 0.76
N GLY A 63 -8.29 4.55 0.84
CA GLY A 63 -6.98 4.98 1.32
C GLY A 63 -6.11 5.64 0.24
N ASN A 64 -4.89 6.01 0.63
CA ASN A 64 -3.88 6.57 -0.24
C ASN A 64 -2.56 5.78 -0.12
N PRO A 65 -2.40 4.70 -0.91
CA PRO A 65 -1.21 3.86 -0.82
C PRO A 65 0.09 4.62 -1.15
N MET A 66 0.05 5.58 -2.05
CA MET A 66 1.23 6.36 -2.42
C MET A 66 1.78 7.17 -1.25
N ALA A 67 0.90 7.86 -0.51
CA ALA A 67 1.29 8.64 0.66
C ALA A 67 1.83 7.77 1.79
N ILE A 68 1.22 6.60 2.02
CA ILE A 68 1.64 5.65 3.05
C ILE A 68 3.04 5.11 2.75
N HIS A 69 3.31 4.71 1.51
CA HIS A 69 4.62 4.19 1.11
C HIS A 69 5.69 5.28 1.08
N ALA A 70 5.35 6.50 0.68
CA ALA A 70 6.27 7.64 0.74
C ALA A 70 6.69 7.94 2.19
N LYS A 71 5.75 7.88 3.14
CA LYS A 71 6.04 8.04 4.57
C LYS A 71 6.94 6.92 5.08
N LEU A 72 6.66 5.68 4.72
CA LEU A 72 7.45 4.52 5.10
C LEU A 72 8.88 4.62 4.54
N ASN A 73 9.03 5.06 3.29
CA ASN A 73 10.33 5.25 2.64
C ASN A 73 11.20 6.28 3.36
N ARG A 74 10.60 7.28 4.01
CA ARG A 74 11.34 8.24 4.83
C ARG A 74 11.89 7.64 6.13
N GLN A 75 11.25 6.61 6.63
CA GLN A 75 11.68 5.88 7.84
C GLN A 75 12.74 4.82 7.51
N THR A 76 12.57 4.12 6.40
CA THR A 76 13.50 3.13 5.90
C THR A 76 13.46 3.14 4.38
N PRO A 77 14.60 3.28 3.67
CA PRO A 77 14.58 3.28 2.21
C PRO A 77 13.97 1.99 1.65
N LEU A 78 12.98 2.15 0.78
CA LEU A 78 12.39 1.04 0.05
C LEU A 78 13.14 0.84 -1.26
N THR A 79 13.79 -0.30 -1.40
CA THR A 79 14.68 -0.62 -2.52
C THR A 79 14.00 -1.46 -3.59
N ALA A 80 14.61 -1.53 -4.78
CA ALA A 80 14.17 -2.42 -5.85
C ALA A 80 14.07 -3.89 -5.38
N ALA A 81 15.01 -4.33 -4.53
CA ALA A 81 14.99 -5.67 -3.96
C ALA A 81 13.75 -5.91 -3.09
N HIS A 82 13.31 -4.92 -2.33
CA HIS A 82 12.10 -4.99 -1.51
C HIS A 82 10.84 -5.18 -2.38
N PHE A 83 10.70 -4.37 -3.44
CA PHE A 83 9.55 -4.47 -4.36
C PHE A 83 9.54 -5.78 -5.14
N LYS A 84 10.70 -6.23 -5.58
CA LYS A 84 10.85 -7.51 -6.26
C LYS A 84 10.42 -8.68 -5.38
N GLN A 85 10.84 -8.69 -4.12
CA GLN A 85 10.49 -9.74 -3.17
C GLN A 85 9.01 -9.70 -2.81
N TRP A 86 8.44 -8.52 -2.59
CA TRP A 86 7.01 -8.35 -2.36
C TRP A 86 6.19 -8.96 -3.51
N LEU A 87 6.54 -8.59 -4.74
CA LEU A 87 5.85 -9.09 -5.93
C LEU A 87 6.00 -10.61 -6.10
N HIS A 88 7.20 -11.13 -5.84
CA HIS A 88 7.47 -12.57 -5.89
C HIS A 88 6.58 -13.33 -4.89
N LEU A 89 6.50 -12.88 -3.66
CA LEU A 89 5.66 -13.49 -2.64
C LEU A 89 4.18 -13.43 -3.00
N PHE A 90 3.74 -12.31 -3.55
CA PHE A 90 2.34 -12.14 -3.95
C PHE A 90 1.97 -13.06 -5.12
N THR A 91 2.76 -13.04 -6.19
CA THR A 91 2.49 -13.88 -7.38
C THR A 91 2.57 -15.37 -7.05
N THR A 92 3.52 -15.77 -6.24
CA THR A 92 3.65 -17.16 -5.77
C THR A 92 2.41 -17.57 -4.98
N THR A 93 1.91 -16.71 -4.11
CA THR A 93 0.71 -16.99 -3.32
C THR A 93 -0.53 -17.12 -4.21
N VAL A 94 -0.69 -16.23 -5.19
CA VAL A 94 -1.79 -16.36 -6.16
C VAL A 94 -1.72 -17.70 -6.88
N ASP A 95 -0.55 -18.06 -7.39
CA ASP A 95 -0.37 -19.31 -8.15
C ASP A 95 -0.58 -20.58 -7.30
N GLU A 96 -0.27 -20.51 -6.02
CA GLU A 96 -0.53 -21.64 -5.09
C GLU A 96 -2.03 -21.87 -4.85
N LEU A 97 -2.81 -20.80 -4.78
CA LEU A 97 -4.22 -20.85 -4.35
C LEU A 97 -5.22 -20.82 -5.48
N PHE A 98 -4.93 -20.10 -6.57
CA PHE A 98 -5.91 -19.79 -7.60
C PHE A 98 -5.33 -19.91 -9.01
N GLN A 99 -6.24 -20.13 -9.96
CA GLN A 99 -5.94 -20.14 -11.39
C GLN A 99 -7.14 -19.61 -12.17
N GLY A 100 -6.91 -18.69 -13.10
CA GLY A 100 -7.97 -18.14 -13.94
C GLY A 100 -7.76 -16.66 -14.26
N ARG A 101 -8.79 -16.06 -14.84
CA ARG A 101 -8.75 -14.67 -15.33
C ARG A 101 -8.50 -13.67 -14.19
N LYS A 102 -9.20 -13.82 -13.07
CA LYS A 102 -9.04 -12.92 -11.92
C LYS A 102 -7.75 -13.15 -11.16
N ALA A 103 -7.28 -14.39 -11.08
CA ALA A 103 -5.96 -14.70 -10.55
C ALA A 103 -4.86 -14.02 -11.39
N GLN A 104 -4.97 -14.08 -12.71
CA GLN A 104 -4.04 -13.38 -13.62
C GLN A 104 -4.12 -11.87 -13.46
N LEU A 105 -5.33 -11.32 -13.36
CA LEU A 105 -5.56 -9.89 -13.11
C LEU A 105 -4.91 -9.43 -11.80
N ALA A 106 -5.04 -10.21 -10.73
CA ALA A 106 -4.41 -9.90 -9.44
C ALA A 106 -2.89 -9.78 -9.57
N LYS A 107 -2.25 -10.70 -10.28
CA LYS A 107 -0.80 -10.66 -10.51
C LYS A 107 -0.38 -9.45 -11.35
N GLU A 108 -1.12 -9.14 -12.41
CA GLU A 108 -0.84 -7.99 -13.27
C GLU A 108 -1.00 -6.66 -12.52
N ARG A 109 -2.04 -6.54 -11.72
CA ARG A 109 -2.28 -5.34 -10.90
C ARG A 109 -1.22 -5.18 -9.82
N ALA A 110 -0.80 -6.26 -9.18
CA ALA A 110 0.29 -6.24 -8.20
C ALA A 110 1.60 -5.75 -8.83
N ALA A 111 1.94 -6.22 -10.02
CA ALA A 111 3.12 -5.77 -10.76
C ALA A 111 3.05 -4.28 -11.09
N SER A 112 1.90 -3.79 -11.56
CA SER A 112 1.69 -2.38 -11.88
C SER A 112 1.78 -1.49 -10.64
N ILE A 113 1.17 -1.90 -9.54
CA ILE A 113 1.20 -1.16 -8.26
C ILE A 113 2.63 -1.08 -7.74
N ALA A 114 3.36 -2.19 -7.73
CA ALA A 114 4.76 -2.22 -7.30
C ALA A 114 5.63 -1.29 -8.14
N ALA A 115 5.47 -1.30 -9.46
CA ALA A 115 6.23 -0.44 -10.38
C ALA A 115 5.94 1.05 -10.14
N VAL A 116 4.69 1.42 -9.93
CA VAL A 116 4.28 2.82 -9.69
C VAL A 116 4.82 3.33 -8.35
N ILE A 117 4.69 2.54 -7.29
CA ILE A 117 5.19 2.91 -5.96
C ILE A 117 6.71 2.98 -5.96
N GLU A 118 7.38 2.01 -6.59
CA GLU A 118 8.84 1.99 -6.71
C GLU A 118 9.36 3.23 -7.43
N ALA A 119 8.74 3.62 -8.55
CA ALA A 119 9.10 4.82 -9.29
C ALA A 119 8.95 6.08 -8.42
N LYS A 120 7.89 6.17 -7.64
CA LYS A 120 7.65 7.30 -6.73
C LYS A 120 8.72 7.39 -5.64
N VAL A 121 9.01 6.29 -4.94
CA VAL A 121 10.02 6.30 -3.87
C VAL A 121 11.43 6.49 -4.40
N SER A 122 11.76 5.97 -5.59
CA SER A 122 13.05 6.19 -6.24
C SER A 122 13.25 7.67 -6.59
N ASN A 123 12.23 8.33 -7.09
CA ASN A 123 12.26 9.77 -7.37
C ASN A 123 12.41 10.59 -6.08
N ASP A 124 11.69 10.25 -5.03
CA ASP A 124 11.80 10.92 -3.73
C ASP A 124 13.21 10.76 -3.14
N ASN A 125 13.83 9.60 -3.27
CA ASN A 125 15.20 9.34 -2.83
C ASN A 125 16.22 10.15 -3.63
N ALA A 126 16.06 10.26 -4.94
CA ALA A 126 16.92 11.07 -5.78
C ALA A 126 16.85 12.57 -5.43
N VAL A 127 15.66 13.08 -5.17
CA VAL A 127 15.44 14.46 -4.72
C VAL A 127 16.09 14.71 -3.36
N THR A 128 15.99 13.79 -2.43
CA THR A 128 16.63 13.89 -1.11
C THR A 128 18.15 13.90 -1.22
N GLN A 129 18.72 13.03 -2.04
CA GLN A 129 20.18 12.98 -2.27
C GLN A 129 20.72 14.24 -2.94
N ALA A 130 19.91 14.90 -3.80
CA ALA A 130 20.28 16.15 -4.44
C ALA A 130 20.17 17.37 -3.50
N GLY A 131 19.76 17.18 -2.25
CA GLY A 131 19.58 18.27 -1.27
C GLY A 131 18.34 19.12 -1.50
N ILE A 132 17.45 18.70 -2.39
CA ILE A 132 16.17 19.36 -2.66
C ILE A 132 15.14 18.71 -1.73
N VAL A 133 15.16 19.10 -0.46
CA VAL A 133 14.12 18.68 0.48
C VAL A 133 12.93 19.60 0.29
N PRO A 134 11.77 19.12 -0.15
CA PRO A 134 10.57 19.94 -0.12
C PRO A 134 10.29 20.30 1.34
N ASP A 135 10.20 21.61 1.63
CA ASP A 135 9.82 22.06 2.96
C ASP A 135 8.35 21.69 3.22
N LEU A 136 8.15 20.49 3.74
CA LEU A 136 6.83 19.97 4.11
C LEU A 136 6.23 20.75 5.30
N LYS A 137 7.02 21.59 5.98
CA LYS A 137 6.53 22.44 7.06
C LYS A 137 5.87 23.71 6.55
N ALA A 138 6.27 24.22 5.39
CA ALA A 138 5.71 25.44 4.80
C ALA A 138 4.24 25.27 4.37
N LYS A 139 3.85 24.09 3.89
CA LYS A 139 2.46 23.84 3.43
C LYS A 139 1.44 23.65 4.55
N ARG A 140 1.86 23.46 5.79
CA ARG A 140 0.93 23.31 6.93
C ARG A 140 0.43 24.62 7.50
N LYS A 141 1.06 25.77 7.16
CA LYS A 141 0.66 27.08 7.69
C LYS A 141 -0.38 27.81 6.88
N GLU A 142 -0.65 27.40 5.65
CA GLU A 142 -1.52 28.17 4.75
C GLU A 142 -2.98 27.73 4.70
N HIS A 143 -3.41 26.72 5.47
CA HIS A 143 -4.80 26.27 5.42
C HIS A 143 -5.37 25.81 6.76
N LEU A 144 -5.27 26.69 7.76
CA LEU A 144 -6.15 26.61 8.91
C LEU A 144 -7.13 27.78 8.78
N PRO A 145 -8.42 27.53 8.50
CA PRO A 145 -9.42 28.58 8.67
C PRO A 145 -9.43 28.97 10.14
N ASP A 146 -9.36 30.25 10.39
CA ASP A 146 -9.48 30.83 11.73
C ASP A 146 -10.79 30.34 12.36
N PRO A 147 -10.75 29.61 13.49
CA PRO A 147 -11.96 29.18 14.16
C PRO A 147 -12.76 30.31 14.83
N ARG A 148 -12.31 31.53 14.68
CA ARG A 148 -12.97 32.74 15.24
C ARG A 148 -13.61 33.59 14.16
N GLY A 149 -14.46 32.99 13.35
CA GLY A 149 -15.41 33.72 12.55
C GLY A 149 -16.39 34.41 13.51
N LYS A 150 -16.08 35.65 13.90
CA LYS A 150 -17.05 36.50 14.61
C LYS A 150 -18.22 36.72 13.68
N SER A 151 -19.36 36.19 14.02
CA SER A 151 -20.64 36.69 13.60
C SER A 151 -20.85 38.01 14.29
N GLU A 152 -20.56 39.11 13.64
CA GLU A 152 -21.14 40.37 14.01
C GLU A 152 -22.52 40.43 13.36
N GLY A 153 -23.54 40.21 14.18
CA GLY A 153 -24.88 40.56 13.85
C GLY A 153 -24.97 42.09 13.86
N SER A 154 -25.45 42.67 12.81
CA SER A 154 -25.95 44.02 12.83
C SER A 154 -27.47 44.00 12.79
N GLU A 155 -28.04 44.83 13.61
CA GLU A 155 -29.44 45.23 13.80
C GLU A 155 -30.23 45.39 12.50
#